data_2846bfbbf02c99f8e4eb614b82f510e3
#
_entry.id   2846bfbbf02c99f8e4eb614b82f510e3
#
_cell.length_a   1.000
_cell.length_b   1.000
_cell.length_c   1.000
_cell.angle_alpha   90.00
_cell.angle_beta   90.00
_cell.angle_gamma   90.00
#
_symmetry.space_group_name_H-M   'P 1'
#
loop_
_entity.id
_entity.type
_entity.pdbx_description
1 polymer ?
#
loop_
_entity_poly.entity_id
_entity_poly.type
_entity_poly.pdbx_seq_one_letter_code
_entity_poly.pdbx_strand_id
1 'polypeptide(L)'
;IVRSVLCDGIYAPFTAAVPEAVCVPVKQNKFGTLSAENMDIKTLLTGADAVLVGCGMGNNADTAEIVRLAERNTEAPLIIDADGINAICGSIDIIKKRKAPIIITPHPGEMARLLGTTVSAVEENRVTCARDFARENGCTVVLKGANTIIAAENGEIFFNRTGNPGMSTGGSGDVLSGIIAALAAQGMSATEAAKAAVYLHGEAGDRAALKRGQRALIPSDIIEEL
;
A
#
# COMPACT_ATOMS: atom_id res chain seq x y z
N ILE A 1 15.62 -7.46 5.30
CA ILE A 1 15.60 -8.21 4.01
C ILE A 1 14.23 -8.05 3.39
N VAL A 2 14.20 -7.70 2.09
CA VAL A 2 12.95 -7.64 1.31
C VAL A 2 12.75 -8.99 0.61
N ARG A 3 11.59 -9.60 0.80
CA ARG A 3 11.15 -10.79 0.06
C ARG A 3 10.04 -10.37 -0.91
N SER A 4 10.26 -10.58 -2.20
CA SER A 4 9.30 -10.27 -3.25
C SER A 4 8.70 -11.55 -3.83
N VAL A 5 7.39 -11.74 -3.67
CA VAL A 5 6.64 -12.85 -4.25
C VAL A 5 6.12 -12.39 -5.61
N LEU A 6 6.54 -13.06 -6.68
CA LEU A 6 6.29 -12.62 -8.06
C LEU A 6 5.74 -13.77 -8.91
N CYS A 7 5.04 -13.39 -9.98
CA CYS A 7 4.72 -14.35 -11.05
C CYS A 7 6.01 -14.87 -11.69
N ASP A 8 6.05 -16.16 -11.98
CA ASP A 8 7.19 -16.81 -12.65
C ASP A 8 7.54 -16.16 -14.00
N GLY A 9 6.54 -15.64 -14.73
CA GLY A 9 6.75 -14.94 -16.01
C GLY A 9 7.54 -13.64 -15.92
N ILE A 10 7.58 -12.99 -14.76
CA ILE A 10 8.34 -11.73 -14.56
C ILE A 10 9.58 -11.92 -13.66
N TYR A 11 9.87 -13.14 -13.25
CA TYR A 11 10.98 -13.43 -12.33
C TYR A 11 12.33 -12.93 -12.85
N ALA A 12 12.69 -13.32 -14.09
CA ALA A 12 13.99 -12.96 -14.64
C ALA A 12 14.18 -11.44 -14.84
N PRO A 13 13.24 -10.68 -15.46
CA PRO A 13 13.40 -9.25 -15.58
C PRO A 13 13.37 -8.52 -14.23
N PHE A 14 12.57 -9.00 -13.26
CA PHE A 14 12.53 -8.38 -11.93
C PHE A 14 13.84 -8.57 -11.16
N THR A 15 14.39 -9.79 -11.12
CA THR A 15 15.66 -10.06 -10.43
C THR A 15 16.85 -9.31 -11.05
N ALA A 16 16.79 -9.04 -12.35
CA ALA A 16 17.80 -8.22 -13.02
C ALA A 16 17.69 -6.71 -12.63
N ALA A 17 16.47 -6.24 -12.38
CA ALA A 17 16.21 -4.84 -12.01
C ALA A 17 16.38 -4.56 -10.51
N VAL A 18 16.13 -5.56 -9.64
CA VAL A 18 16.16 -5.43 -8.17
C VAL A 18 16.96 -6.58 -7.56
N PRO A 19 18.28 -6.59 -7.73
CA PRO A 19 19.14 -7.71 -7.30
C PRO A 19 19.22 -7.87 -5.77
N GLU A 20 18.85 -6.83 -5.00
CA GLU A 20 18.87 -6.87 -3.53
C GLU A 20 17.66 -7.59 -2.92
N ALA A 21 16.62 -7.85 -3.70
CA ALA A 21 15.42 -8.54 -3.21
C ALA A 21 15.57 -10.06 -3.26
N VAL A 22 15.12 -10.75 -2.21
CA VAL A 22 14.94 -12.21 -2.25
C VAL A 22 13.65 -12.52 -2.98
N CYS A 23 13.76 -12.98 -4.23
CA CYS A 23 12.63 -13.21 -5.09
C CYS A 23 12.13 -14.65 -4.98
N VAL A 24 10.81 -14.83 -4.79
CA VAL A 24 10.14 -16.12 -4.73
C VAL A 24 9.16 -16.21 -5.90
N PRO A 25 9.46 -17.00 -6.94
CA PRO A 25 8.55 -17.19 -8.07
C PRO A 25 7.36 -18.07 -7.68
N VAL A 26 6.16 -17.66 -8.08
CA VAL A 26 4.91 -18.40 -7.96
C VAL A 26 4.25 -18.50 -9.33
N LYS A 27 3.59 -19.60 -9.60
CA LYS A 27 2.89 -19.77 -10.87
C LYS A 27 1.83 -18.69 -11.07
N GLN A 28 1.80 -18.15 -12.28
CA GLN A 28 0.77 -17.22 -12.68
C GLN A 28 -0.55 -17.92 -13.01
N ASN A 29 -1.65 -17.20 -12.84
CA ASN A 29 -2.97 -17.59 -13.31
C ASN A 29 -3.13 -17.28 -14.82
N LYS A 30 -4.31 -17.56 -15.38
CA LYS A 30 -4.63 -17.29 -16.80
C LYS A 30 -4.59 -15.81 -17.20
N PHE A 31 -4.55 -14.91 -16.24
CA PHE A 31 -4.47 -13.45 -16.47
C PHE A 31 -3.04 -12.90 -16.38
N GLY A 32 -2.05 -13.77 -16.12
CA GLY A 32 -0.65 -13.37 -15.94
C GLY A 32 -0.36 -12.73 -14.57
N THR A 33 -1.26 -12.94 -13.60
CA THR A 33 -1.10 -12.45 -12.21
C THR A 33 -0.86 -13.64 -11.26
N LEU A 34 -0.58 -13.36 -9.98
CA LEU A 34 -0.37 -14.40 -8.98
C LEU A 34 -1.58 -15.33 -8.87
N SER A 35 -1.34 -16.64 -8.76
CA SER A 35 -2.36 -17.65 -8.52
C SER A 35 -2.42 -18.01 -7.04
N ALA A 36 -3.58 -17.80 -6.41
CA ALA A 36 -3.78 -18.16 -5.02
C ALA A 36 -3.68 -19.66 -4.76
N GLU A 37 -4.15 -20.49 -5.70
CA GLU A 37 -4.12 -21.96 -5.60
C GLU A 37 -2.70 -22.52 -5.52
N ASN A 38 -1.74 -21.87 -6.18
CA ASN A 38 -0.35 -22.32 -6.25
C ASN A 38 0.56 -21.68 -5.20
N MET A 39 -0.01 -21.02 -4.18
CA MET A 39 0.73 -20.24 -3.19
C MET A 39 0.63 -20.87 -1.80
N ASP A 40 1.76 -21.34 -1.27
CA ASP A 40 1.85 -21.66 0.16
C ASP A 40 2.09 -20.36 0.96
N ILE A 41 1.01 -19.65 1.22
CA ILE A 41 1.04 -18.33 1.85
C ILE A 41 1.64 -18.38 3.28
N LYS A 42 1.44 -19.47 4.01
CA LYS A 42 1.99 -19.63 5.37
C LYS A 42 3.51 -19.62 5.34
N THR A 43 4.09 -20.45 4.48
CA THR A 43 5.55 -20.49 4.31
C THR A 43 6.10 -19.15 3.82
N LEU A 44 5.41 -18.50 2.89
CA LEU A 44 5.82 -17.21 2.34
C LEU A 44 5.81 -16.09 3.39
N LEU A 45 4.88 -16.10 4.34
CA LEU A 45 4.75 -15.07 5.38
C LEU A 45 5.50 -15.40 6.66
N THR A 46 6.06 -16.60 6.80
CA THR A 46 6.81 -16.99 8.01
C THR A 46 8.01 -16.07 8.23
N GLY A 47 8.05 -15.47 9.44
CA GLY A 47 9.12 -14.55 9.86
C GLY A 47 9.09 -13.19 9.18
N ALA A 48 7.98 -12.80 8.57
CA ALA A 48 7.80 -11.45 8.04
C ALA A 48 7.57 -10.45 9.19
N ASP A 49 8.31 -9.35 9.19
CA ASP A 49 8.16 -8.24 10.13
C ASP A 49 7.10 -7.22 9.67
N ALA A 50 6.79 -7.19 8.38
CA ALA A 50 5.66 -6.49 7.78
C ALA A 50 5.29 -7.14 6.44
N VAL A 51 4.04 -7.00 6.01
CA VAL A 51 3.53 -7.54 4.76
C VAL A 51 2.86 -6.43 3.95
N LEU A 52 3.29 -6.26 2.70
CA LEU A 52 2.65 -5.37 1.73
C LEU A 52 1.96 -6.21 0.65
N VAL A 53 0.71 -5.91 0.36
CA VAL A 53 -0.10 -6.63 -0.64
C VAL A 53 -0.93 -5.65 -1.48
N GLY A 54 -0.99 -5.91 -2.78
CA GLY A 54 -1.89 -5.20 -3.69
C GLY A 54 -1.23 -4.50 -4.86
N CYS A 55 -0.01 -3.99 -4.74
CA CYS A 55 0.69 -3.29 -5.82
C CYS A 55 0.89 -4.20 -7.03
N GLY A 56 0.29 -3.85 -8.17
CA GLY A 56 0.44 -4.58 -9.43
C GLY A 56 -0.12 -6.00 -9.46
N MET A 57 -0.99 -6.38 -8.52
CA MET A 57 -1.52 -7.75 -8.43
C MET A 57 -2.68 -8.04 -9.39
N GLY A 58 -3.26 -7.00 -10.00
CA GLY A 58 -4.44 -7.11 -10.84
C GLY A 58 -5.74 -7.29 -10.02
N ASN A 59 -6.85 -6.80 -10.58
CA ASN A 59 -8.16 -6.88 -9.92
C ASN A 59 -8.88 -8.15 -10.36
N ASN A 60 -8.72 -9.24 -9.61
CA ASN A 60 -9.33 -10.54 -9.89
C ASN A 60 -9.54 -11.36 -8.60
N ALA A 61 -10.17 -12.53 -8.73
CA ALA A 61 -10.51 -13.39 -7.59
C ALA A 61 -9.27 -13.93 -6.84
N ASP A 62 -8.16 -14.21 -7.55
CA ASP A 62 -6.92 -14.66 -6.91
C ASP A 62 -6.34 -13.57 -6.01
N THR A 63 -6.34 -12.31 -6.46
CA THR A 63 -5.90 -11.17 -5.65
C THR A 63 -6.72 -11.04 -4.37
N ALA A 64 -8.05 -11.16 -4.48
CA ALA A 64 -8.94 -11.12 -3.32
C ALA A 64 -8.65 -12.26 -2.34
N GLU A 65 -8.39 -13.46 -2.85
CA GLU A 65 -8.06 -14.60 -1.99
C GLU A 65 -6.67 -14.46 -1.36
N ILE A 66 -5.67 -13.96 -2.09
CA ILE A 66 -4.34 -13.70 -1.54
C ILE A 66 -4.40 -12.68 -0.40
N VAL A 67 -5.18 -11.61 -0.54
CA VAL A 67 -5.37 -10.62 0.54
C VAL A 67 -6.00 -11.28 1.78
N ARG A 68 -7.03 -12.12 1.60
CA ARG A 68 -7.65 -12.87 2.71
C ARG A 68 -6.67 -13.84 3.37
N LEU A 69 -5.88 -14.54 2.56
CA LEU A 69 -4.88 -15.48 3.06
C LEU A 69 -3.76 -14.74 3.80
N ALA A 70 -3.30 -13.59 3.31
CA ALA A 70 -2.32 -12.76 3.99
C ALA A 70 -2.86 -12.28 5.34
N GLU A 71 -4.08 -11.78 5.37
CA GLU A 71 -4.74 -11.35 6.61
C GLU A 71 -4.81 -12.48 7.65
N ARG A 72 -5.20 -13.69 7.26
CA ARG A 72 -5.39 -14.83 8.18
C ARG A 72 -4.09 -15.46 8.67
N ASN A 73 -3.00 -15.33 7.92
CA ASN A 73 -1.77 -16.08 8.14
C ASN A 73 -0.57 -15.22 8.57
N THR A 74 -0.74 -13.91 8.80
CA THR A 74 0.33 -13.09 9.38
C THR A 74 -0.14 -12.37 10.64
N GLU A 75 0.74 -12.23 11.62
CA GLU A 75 0.55 -11.37 12.79
C GLU A 75 1.33 -10.04 12.66
N ALA A 76 2.15 -9.93 11.62
CA ALA A 76 2.88 -8.72 11.30
C ALA A 76 1.95 -7.63 10.75
N PRO A 77 2.33 -6.34 10.83
CA PRO A 77 1.59 -5.26 10.20
C PRO A 77 1.31 -5.56 8.72
N LEU A 78 0.04 -5.38 8.29
CA LEU A 78 -0.38 -5.62 6.93
C LEU A 78 -0.72 -4.30 6.25
N ILE A 79 0.01 -3.99 5.19
CA ILE A 79 -0.21 -2.83 4.34
C ILE A 79 -0.99 -3.30 3.11
N ILE A 80 -2.15 -2.67 2.84
CA ILE A 80 -3.00 -2.99 1.70
C ILE A 80 -3.09 -1.75 0.81
N ASP A 81 -2.64 -1.87 -0.44
CA ASP A 81 -2.66 -0.77 -1.42
C ASP A 81 -3.25 -1.22 -2.76
N ALA A 82 -3.61 -0.30 -3.60
CA ALA A 82 -3.97 -0.48 -5.01
C ALA A 82 -5.00 -1.62 -5.23
N ASP A 83 -4.65 -2.67 -5.98
CA ASP A 83 -5.56 -3.79 -6.26
C ASP A 83 -5.96 -4.55 -4.99
N GLY A 84 -5.14 -4.53 -3.94
CA GLY A 84 -5.49 -5.07 -2.63
C GLY A 84 -6.67 -4.31 -2.00
N ILE A 85 -6.70 -2.98 -2.14
CA ILE A 85 -7.84 -2.15 -1.69
C ILE A 85 -9.09 -2.50 -2.49
N ASN A 86 -8.96 -2.63 -3.82
CA ASN A 86 -10.08 -3.05 -4.66
C ASN A 86 -10.62 -4.44 -4.26
N ALA A 87 -9.73 -5.35 -3.88
CA ALA A 87 -10.06 -6.71 -3.47
C ALA A 87 -10.88 -6.79 -2.17
N ILE A 88 -10.73 -5.82 -1.27
CA ILE A 88 -11.50 -5.75 -0.02
C ILE A 88 -12.80 -4.96 -0.16
N CYS A 89 -13.05 -4.29 -1.29
CA CYS A 89 -14.35 -3.65 -1.55
C CYS A 89 -15.47 -4.69 -1.50
N GLY A 90 -16.47 -4.46 -0.64
CA GLY A 90 -17.57 -5.41 -0.43
C GLY A 90 -17.26 -6.58 0.54
N SER A 91 -16.04 -6.63 1.10
CA SER A 91 -15.61 -7.63 2.08
C SER A 91 -14.80 -6.98 3.23
N ILE A 92 -15.22 -5.82 3.69
CA ILE A 92 -14.52 -5.01 4.72
C ILE A 92 -14.35 -5.75 6.05
N ASP A 93 -15.15 -6.79 6.32
CA ASP A 93 -14.98 -7.66 7.49
C ASP A 93 -13.59 -8.28 7.61
N ILE A 94 -12.83 -8.35 6.52
CA ILE A 94 -11.43 -8.78 6.50
C ILE A 94 -10.58 -7.88 7.38
N ILE A 95 -10.84 -6.57 7.37
CA ILE A 95 -10.10 -5.59 8.18
C ILE A 95 -10.54 -5.68 9.64
N LYS A 96 -11.85 -5.73 9.92
CA LYS A 96 -12.44 -5.62 11.26
C LYS A 96 -12.07 -6.75 12.22
N LYS A 97 -11.80 -7.94 11.71
CA LYS A 97 -11.59 -9.14 12.54
C LYS A 97 -10.13 -9.37 12.94
N ARG A 98 -9.23 -8.53 12.47
CA ARG A 98 -7.81 -8.73 12.65
C ARG A 98 -7.28 -8.24 13.99
N LYS A 99 -6.31 -8.99 14.55
CA LYS A 99 -5.57 -8.61 15.76
C LYS A 99 -4.32 -7.78 15.46
N ALA A 100 -3.69 -8.00 14.31
CA ALA A 100 -2.49 -7.28 13.91
C ALA A 100 -2.82 -5.94 13.22
N PRO A 101 -1.95 -4.91 13.30
CA PRO A 101 -2.21 -3.61 12.71
C PRO A 101 -2.41 -3.68 11.19
N ILE A 102 -3.41 -2.96 10.69
CA ILE A 102 -3.65 -2.79 9.25
C ILE A 102 -3.46 -1.32 8.86
N ILE A 103 -2.79 -1.11 7.75
CA ILE A 103 -2.65 0.20 7.09
C ILE A 103 -3.22 0.07 5.69
N ILE A 104 -4.15 0.95 5.32
CA ILE A 104 -4.64 1.05 3.95
C ILE A 104 -4.25 2.41 3.36
N THR A 105 -3.94 2.43 2.07
CA THR A 105 -3.41 3.63 1.40
C THR A 105 -4.27 4.08 0.21
N PRO A 106 -5.59 4.30 0.38
CA PRO A 106 -6.47 4.62 -0.72
C PRO A 106 -6.18 6.01 -1.32
N HIS A 107 -6.25 6.11 -2.66
CA HIS A 107 -6.53 7.39 -3.31
C HIS A 107 -8.06 7.67 -3.26
N PRO A 108 -8.56 8.91 -3.58
CA PRO A 108 -9.97 9.22 -3.46
C PRO A 108 -10.92 8.28 -4.20
N GLY A 109 -10.50 7.76 -5.36
CA GLY A 109 -11.29 6.79 -6.12
C GLY A 109 -11.40 5.41 -5.45
N GLU A 110 -10.34 4.93 -4.79
CA GLU A 110 -10.34 3.71 -3.98
C GLU A 110 -11.20 3.90 -2.73
N MET A 111 -11.04 5.05 -2.07
CA MET A 111 -11.85 5.39 -0.90
C MET A 111 -13.34 5.47 -1.23
N ALA A 112 -13.69 6.03 -2.38
CA ALA A 112 -15.09 6.09 -2.85
C ALA A 112 -15.67 4.68 -3.05
N ARG A 113 -14.89 3.74 -3.61
CA ARG A 113 -15.31 2.34 -3.74
C ARG A 113 -15.48 1.65 -2.39
N LEU A 114 -14.56 1.85 -1.46
CA LEU A 114 -14.66 1.31 -0.10
C LEU A 114 -15.92 1.79 0.63
N LEU A 115 -16.28 3.06 0.45
CA LEU A 115 -17.45 3.68 1.08
C LEU A 115 -18.75 3.49 0.30
N GLY A 116 -18.71 2.94 -0.92
CA GLY A 116 -19.89 2.85 -1.78
C GLY A 116 -20.45 4.23 -2.18
N THR A 117 -19.59 5.23 -2.38
CA THR A 117 -19.95 6.63 -2.68
C THR A 117 -19.22 7.15 -3.93
N THR A 118 -19.32 8.44 -4.21
CA THR A 118 -18.65 9.09 -5.35
C THR A 118 -17.32 9.71 -4.94
N VAL A 119 -16.42 9.91 -5.91
CA VAL A 119 -15.14 10.60 -5.70
C VAL A 119 -15.37 12.03 -5.22
N SER A 120 -16.35 12.74 -5.77
CA SER A 120 -16.71 14.12 -5.33
C SER A 120 -17.08 14.16 -3.86
N ALA A 121 -17.91 13.22 -3.41
CA ALA A 121 -18.32 13.15 -1.99
C ALA A 121 -17.13 12.89 -1.05
N VAL A 122 -16.15 12.09 -1.49
CA VAL A 122 -14.90 11.86 -0.75
C VAL A 122 -14.06 13.13 -0.72
N GLU A 123 -13.87 13.81 -1.87
CA GLU A 123 -13.06 15.03 -1.94
C GLU A 123 -13.64 16.18 -1.11
N GLU A 124 -14.96 16.32 -1.06
CA GLU A 124 -15.64 17.31 -0.24
C GLU A 124 -15.52 17.02 1.26
N ASN A 125 -15.34 15.76 1.66
CA ASN A 125 -15.39 15.32 3.05
C ASN A 125 -14.19 14.45 3.45
N ARG A 126 -13.00 14.68 2.91
CA ARG A 126 -11.82 13.83 3.06
C ARG A 126 -11.49 13.46 4.50
N VAL A 127 -11.53 14.45 5.40
CA VAL A 127 -11.23 14.23 6.83
C VAL A 127 -12.22 13.28 7.47
N THR A 128 -13.51 13.51 7.27
CA THR A 128 -14.58 12.68 7.82
C THR A 128 -14.52 11.26 7.26
N CYS A 129 -14.36 11.12 5.94
CA CYS A 129 -14.23 9.82 5.27
C CYS A 129 -13.06 9.00 5.82
N ALA A 130 -11.87 9.61 5.94
CA ALA A 130 -10.68 8.90 6.44
C ALA A 130 -10.82 8.54 7.93
N ARG A 131 -11.26 9.50 8.77
CA ARG A 131 -11.41 9.31 10.21
C ARG A 131 -12.43 8.26 10.56
N ASP A 132 -13.62 8.36 9.98
CA ASP A 132 -14.73 7.48 10.34
C ASP A 132 -14.45 6.06 9.85
N PHE A 133 -13.89 5.90 8.63
CA PHE A 133 -13.44 4.60 8.15
C PHE A 133 -12.36 3.99 9.05
N ALA A 134 -11.35 4.76 9.46
CA ALA A 134 -10.29 4.28 10.35
C ALA A 134 -10.85 3.77 11.68
N ARG A 135 -11.73 4.54 12.32
CA ARG A 135 -12.37 4.18 13.59
C ARG A 135 -13.28 2.97 13.49
N GLU A 136 -14.14 2.93 12.48
CA GLU A 136 -15.12 1.86 12.29
C GLU A 136 -14.48 0.51 11.98
N ASN A 137 -13.31 0.54 11.36
CA ASN A 137 -12.62 -0.67 10.90
C ASN A 137 -11.35 -0.99 11.72
N GLY A 138 -10.95 -0.15 12.71
CA GLY A 138 -9.78 -0.39 13.55
C GLY A 138 -8.48 -0.45 12.74
N CYS A 139 -8.28 0.46 11.80
CA CYS A 139 -7.11 0.50 10.94
C CYS A 139 -6.55 1.92 10.78
N THR A 140 -5.31 2.03 10.34
CA THR A 140 -4.74 3.31 9.90
C THR A 140 -5.06 3.54 8.42
N VAL A 141 -5.59 4.71 8.09
CA VAL A 141 -5.92 5.12 6.72
C VAL A 141 -4.97 6.21 6.26
N VAL A 142 -4.34 6.02 5.11
CA VAL A 142 -3.56 7.04 4.39
C VAL A 142 -4.35 7.45 3.15
N LEU A 143 -5.20 8.47 3.27
CA LEU A 143 -5.97 8.98 2.13
C LEU A 143 -5.09 9.90 1.29
N LYS A 144 -4.58 9.33 0.20
CA LYS A 144 -3.64 9.96 -0.75
C LYS A 144 -4.29 11.19 -1.43
N GLY A 145 -3.45 12.16 -1.81
CA GLY A 145 -3.82 13.38 -2.53
C GLY A 145 -3.06 14.60 -2.02
N ALA A 146 -3.37 15.78 -2.54
CA ALA A 146 -2.83 17.03 -2.01
C ALA A 146 -3.19 17.13 -0.52
N ASN A 147 -2.17 17.40 0.33
CA ASN A 147 -2.30 17.30 1.79
C ASN A 147 -2.83 15.92 2.22
N THR A 148 -2.07 14.87 1.92
CA THR A 148 -2.40 13.49 2.32
C THR A 148 -2.83 13.45 3.79
N ILE A 149 -3.96 12.78 4.06
CA ILE A 149 -4.54 12.65 5.40
C ILE A 149 -4.16 11.28 5.95
N ILE A 150 -3.61 11.26 7.16
CA ILE A 150 -3.38 10.04 7.92
C ILE A 150 -4.41 10.03 9.06
N ALA A 151 -5.29 9.03 9.07
CA ALA A 151 -6.26 8.82 10.14
C ALA A 151 -5.88 7.58 10.93
N ALA A 152 -5.66 7.75 12.23
CA ALA A 152 -5.38 6.66 13.15
C ALA A 152 -6.68 5.94 13.57
N GLU A 153 -6.56 4.70 14.03
CA GLU A 153 -7.70 3.89 14.51
C GLU A 153 -8.48 4.54 15.68
N ASN A 154 -7.80 5.37 16.48
CA ASN A 154 -8.43 6.13 17.55
C ASN A 154 -9.16 7.39 17.06
N GLY A 155 -9.09 7.71 15.76
CA GLY A 155 -9.70 8.87 15.13
C GLY A 155 -8.85 10.14 15.10
N GLU A 156 -7.60 10.09 15.57
CA GLU A 156 -6.65 11.18 15.39
C GLU A 156 -6.33 11.40 13.92
N ILE A 157 -6.20 12.67 13.52
CA ILE A 157 -5.96 13.08 12.13
C ILE A 157 -4.66 13.85 12.02
N PHE A 158 -3.87 13.48 11.03
CA PHE A 158 -2.64 14.17 10.67
C PHE A 158 -2.68 14.57 9.20
N PHE A 159 -2.09 15.73 8.89
CA PHE A 159 -1.99 16.26 7.53
C PHE A 159 -0.53 16.34 7.11
N ASN A 160 -0.22 15.75 5.97
CA ASN A 160 1.09 15.93 5.36
C ASN A 160 1.10 17.15 4.44
N ARG A 161 2.16 17.95 4.50
CA ARG A 161 2.36 19.16 3.68
C ARG A 161 3.53 19.08 2.71
N THR A 162 4.29 17.98 2.74
CA THR A 162 5.38 17.73 1.79
C THR A 162 4.83 17.11 0.51
N GLY A 163 5.58 17.21 -0.55
CA GLY A 163 5.23 16.69 -1.87
C GLY A 163 4.68 17.76 -2.81
N ASN A 164 4.67 17.44 -4.08
CA ASN A 164 4.31 18.35 -5.16
C ASN A 164 3.46 17.62 -6.24
N PRO A 165 2.80 18.38 -7.14
CA PRO A 165 1.96 17.78 -8.18
C PRO A 165 2.67 16.82 -9.13
N GLY A 166 3.99 16.93 -9.31
CA GLY A 166 4.79 16.03 -10.15
C GLY A 166 4.78 14.57 -9.64
N MET A 167 4.48 14.37 -8.36
CA MET A 167 4.36 13.04 -7.77
C MET A 167 3.08 12.29 -8.19
N SER A 168 2.15 12.95 -8.90
CA SER A 168 0.94 12.33 -9.45
C SER A 168 1.25 11.50 -10.69
N THR A 169 2.13 10.51 -10.56
CA THR A 169 2.57 9.60 -11.61
C THR A 169 2.40 8.14 -11.17
N GLY A 170 2.22 7.24 -12.16
CA GLY A 170 2.07 5.81 -11.88
C GLY A 170 3.28 5.24 -11.13
N GLY A 171 3.06 4.46 -10.09
CA GLY A 171 4.09 3.87 -9.25
C GLY A 171 4.52 4.71 -8.03
N SER A 172 4.19 6.01 -7.97
CA SER A 172 4.50 6.84 -6.80
C SER A 172 3.82 6.32 -5.52
N GLY A 173 2.59 5.81 -5.64
CA GLY A 173 1.88 5.15 -4.53
C GLY A 173 2.58 3.89 -4.05
N ASP A 174 3.11 3.09 -4.98
CA ASP A 174 3.83 1.84 -4.65
C ASP A 174 5.11 2.14 -3.86
N VAL A 175 5.83 3.24 -4.20
CA VAL A 175 6.98 3.72 -3.41
C VAL A 175 6.55 4.07 -1.99
N LEU A 176 5.46 4.83 -1.83
CA LEU A 176 4.92 5.18 -0.50
C LEU A 176 4.60 3.92 0.31
N SER A 177 3.90 2.96 -0.28
CA SER A 177 3.51 1.71 0.40
C SER A 177 4.74 0.88 0.78
N GLY A 178 5.79 0.88 -0.04
CA GLY A 178 7.08 0.28 0.26
C GLY A 178 7.77 0.94 1.46
N ILE A 179 7.75 2.27 1.55
CA ILE A 179 8.32 3.01 2.69
C ILE A 179 7.54 2.69 3.98
N ILE A 180 6.20 2.67 3.92
CA ILE A 180 5.36 2.30 5.07
C ILE A 180 5.73 0.89 5.56
N ALA A 181 5.81 -0.07 4.64
CA ALA A 181 6.16 -1.45 4.98
C ALA A 181 7.55 -1.55 5.61
N ALA A 182 8.53 -0.83 5.08
CA ALA A 182 9.89 -0.81 5.60
C ALA A 182 9.98 -0.24 7.03
N LEU A 183 9.24 0.85 7.32
CA LEU A 183 9.22 1.46 8.65
C LEU A 183 8.44 0.61 9.66
N ALA A 184 7.33 0.02 9.24
CA ALA A 184 6.57 -0.92 10.07
C ALA A 184 7.40 -2.17 10.41
N ALA A 185 8.16 -2.71 9.44
CA ALA A 185 9.07 -3.84 9.66
C ALA A 185 10.23 -3.52 10.63
N GLN A 186 10.56 -2.26 10.81
CA GLN A 186 11.54 -1.78 11.79
C GLN A 186 10.94 -1.56 13.19
N GLY A 187 9.67 -1.90 13.39
CA GLY A 187 9.01 -1.85 14.70
C GLY A 187 8.25 -0.55 14.99
N MET A 188 8.10 0.34 14.01
CA MET A 188 7.22 1.50 14.19
C MET A 188 5.75 1.06 14.26
N SER A 189 4.96 1.73 15.10
CA SER A 189 3.51 1.53 15.10
C SER A 189 2.89 1.89 13.75
N ALA A 190 1.74 1.31 13.40
CA ALA A 190 1.08 1.53 12.11
C ALA A 190 0.90 3.03 11.79
N THR A 191 0.42 3.79 12.76
CA THR A 191 0.20 5.24 12.57
C THR A 191 1.52 6.01 12.43
N GLU A 192 2.54 5.70 13.23
CA GLU A 192 3.84 6.39 13.13
C GLU A 192 4.57 6.03 11.83
N ALA A 193 4.53 4.76 11.41
CA ALA A 193 5.07 4.34 10.12
C ALA A 193 4.39 5.07 8.96
N ALA A 194 3.05 5.19 8.99
CA ALA A 194 2.30 5.92 7.98
C ALA A 194 2.66 7.42 7.95
N LYS A 195 2.75 8.08 9.12
CA LYS A 195 3.13 9.50 9.23
C LYS A 195 4.53 9.76 8.69
N ALA A 196 5.50 8.98 9.17
CA ALA A 196 6.90 9.12 8.75
C ALA A 196 7.07 8.83 7.25
N ALA A 197 6.43 7.76 6.74
CA ALA A 197 6.51 7.40 5.33
C ALA A 197 5.93 8.47 4.41
N VAL A 198 4.75 9.01 4.74
CA VAL A 198 4.11 10.06 3.92
C VAL A 198 4.96 11.33 3.91
N TYR A 199 5.56 11.70 5.05
CA TYR A 199 6.48 12.83 5.13
C TYR A 199 7.74 12.61 4.28
N LEU A 200 8.44 11.49 4.49
CA LEU A 200 9.68 11.15 3.77
C LEU A 200 9.45 11.05 2.25
N HIS A 201 8.37 10.39 1.85
CA HIS A 201 7.98 10.26 0.45
C HIS A 201 7.75 11.63 -0.21
N GLY A 202 7.01 12.53 0.48
CA GLY A 202 6.77 13.89 -0.01
C GLY A 202 8.05 14.72 -0.07
N GLU A 203 8.89 14.67 0.97
CA GLU A 203 10.18 15.36 1.03
C GLU A 203 11.14 14.91 -0.07
N ALA A 204 11.22 13.57 -0.30
CA ALA A 204 12.00 13.02 -1.40
C ALA A 204 11.46 13.48 -2.76
N GLY A 205 10.14 13.49 -2.93
CA GLY A 205 9.50 14.02 -4.14
C GLY A 205 9.77 15.50 -4.38
N ASP A 206 9.84 16.31 -3.34
CA ASP A 206 10.19 17.73 -3.44
C ASP A 206 11.65 17.91 -3.84
N ARG A 207 12.58 17.14 -3.25
CA ARG A 207 13.99 17.13 -3.64
C ARG A 207 14.19 16.67 -5.09
N ALA A 208 13.50 15.62 -5.50
CA ALA A 208 13.54 15.13 -6.87
C ALA A 208 13.01 16.17 -7.86
N ALA A 209 11.91 16.87 -7.53
CA ALA A 209 11.34 17.93 -8.36
C ALA A 209 12.29 19.14 -8.53
N LEU A 210 13.10 19.47 -7.52
CA LEU A 210 14.14 20.51 -7.65
C LEU A 210 15.22 20.13 -8.67
N LYS A 211 15.53 18.84 -8.81
CA LYS A 211 16.56 18.33 -9.73
C LYS A 211 16.04 18.08 -11.14
N ARG A 212 14.86 17.51 -11.26
CA ARG A 212 14.29 17.02 -12.53
C ARG A 212 13.16 17.90 -13.08
N GLY A 213 12.58 18.76 -12.24
CA GLY A 213 11.34 19.45 -12.52
C GLY A 213 10.11 18.57 -12.33
N GLN A 214 9.00 19.16 -11.92
CA GLN A 214 7.76 18.40 -11.62
C GLN A 214 7.21 17.60 -12.79
N ARG A 215 7.37 18.09 -14.03
CA ARG A 215 6.81 17.45 -15.24
C ARG A 215 7.53 16.18 -15.66
N ALA A 216 8.79 16.04 -15.30
CA ALA A 216 9.64 14.91 -15.70
C ALA A 216 9.84 13.90 -14.55
N LEU A 217 9.23 14.14 -13.39
CA LEU A 217 9.42 13.34 -12.20
C LEU A 217 8.81 11.95 -12.35
N ILE A 218 9.62 10.92 -12.07
CA ILE A 218 9.22 9.52 -12.06
C ILE A 218 9.49 8.89 -10.69
N PRO A 219 8.84 7.74 -10.35
CA PRO A 219 9.01 7.11 -9.04
C PRO A 219 10.46 6.78 -8.66
N SER A 220 11.30 6.41 -9.63
CA SER A 220 12.73 6.13 -9.39
C SER A 220 13.48 7.37 -8.89
N ASP A 221 13.13 8.57 -9.37
CA ASP A 221 13.73 9.82 -8.88
C ASP A 221 13.40 10.06 -7.40
N ILE A 222 12.17 9.66 -6.97
CA ILE A 222 11.76 9.74 -5.56
C ILE A 222 12.58 8.77 -4.71
N ILE A 223 12.80 7.54 -5.21
CA ILE A 223 13.59 6.52 -4.50
C ILE A 223 15.05 6.99 -4.33
N GLU A 224 15.63 7.64 -5.35
CA GLU A 224 17.01 8.16 -5.28
C GLU A 224 17.19 9.28 -4.24
N GLU A 225 16.10 9.94 -3.81
CA GLU A 225 16.12 11.04 -2.86
C GLU A 225 15.70 10.62 -1.43
N LEU A 226 15.39 9.35 -1.20
CA LEU A 226 15.12 8.80 0.14
C LEU A 226 16.43 8.60 0.91
#